data_629835415faabd1b75e811590ff969d5
#
_entry.id   629835415faabd1b75e811590ff969d5
#
_cell.length_a   1.000
_cell.length_b   1.000
_cell.length_c   1.000
_cell.angle_alpha   90.00
_cell.angle_beta   90.00
_cell.angle_gamma   90.00
#
_symmetry.space_group_name_H-M   'P 1'
#
loop_
_entity.id
_entity.type
_entity.pdbx_description
1 polymer ?
#
loop_
_entity_poly.entity_id
_entity_poly.type
_entity_poly.pdbx_seq_one_letter_code
_entity_poly.pdbx_strand_id
1 'polypeptide(L)'
;MLCISPRYLQDLFQAEQTTVSDWIWMRRLEKSRRDLADPLRARDSIAQIALACGFLDFGHFSRRYKEAFGVPPRQYRAALRAASPPGDGH
;
A
#
# COMPACT_ATOMS: atom_id res chain seq x y z
N MET A 1 14.70 16.11 4.65
CA MET A 1 14.60 16.34 4.07
C MET A 1 14.70 16.67 3.57
N LEU A 2 14.64 16.64 3.56
CA LEU A 2 14.84 16.85 2.96
C LEU A 2 15.18 17.49 2.25
N CYS A 3 15.49 17.42 2.32
CA CYS A 3 16.24 17.93 1.39
C CYS A 3 15.57 18.32 0.19
N ILE A 4 14.36 18.35 0.22
CA ILE A 4 13.55 18.75 -0.90
C ILE A 4 13.45 20.24 -0.87
N SER A 5 13.82 20.87 -1.95
CA SER A 5 13.72 22.30 -2.00
C SER A 5 12.26 22.71 -2.10
N PRO A 6 11.92 23.87 -1.62
CA PRO A 6 10.55 24.36 -1.74
C PRO A 6 10.08 24.42 -3.18
N ARG A 7 10.98 24.75 -4.07
CA ARG A 7 10.63 24.81 -5.46
C ARG A 7 10.24 23.44 -6.00
N TYR A 8 10.99 22.43 -5.61
CA TYR A 8 10.67 21.08 -6.02
C TYR A 8 9.28 20.66 -5.53
N LEU A 9 8.97 21.01 -4.30
CA LEU A 9 7.67 20.70 -3.77
C LEU A 9 6.55 21.37 -4.56
N GLN A 10 6.75 22.63 -4.89
CA GLN A 10 5.77 23.33 -5.67
C GLN A 10 5.57 22.72 -7.03
N ASP A 11 6.66 22.37 -7.68
CA ASP A 11 6.58 21.76 -9.01
C ASP A 11 5.84 20.45 -8.92
N LEU A 12 6.13 19.67 -7.91
CA LEU A 12 5.48 18.39 -7.74
C LEU A 12 3.98 18.56 -7.59
N PHE A 13 3.57 19.45 -6.71
CA PHE A 13 2.15 19.66 -6.48
C PHE A 13 1.45 20.21 -7.71
N GLN A 14 2.08 21.11 -8.39
CA GLN A 14 1.46 21.73 -9.55
C GLN A 14 1.40 20.78 -10.73
N ALA A 15 2.49 20.10 -10.99
CA ALA A 15 2.59 19.29 -12.18
C ALA A 15 1.68 18.10 -12.10
N GLU A 16 1.50 17.54 -10.94
CA GLU A 16 0.73 16.33 -10.81
C GLU A 16 -0.58 16.54 -10.15
N GLN A 17 -0.88 17.75 -9.82
CA GLN A 17 -2.05 17.98 -9.01
C GLN A 17 -2.00 17.14 -7.75
N THR A 18 -0.80 16.81 -7.34
CA THR A 18 -0.60 16.03 -6.14
C THR A 18 -1.03 16.84 -4.96
N THR A 19 -1.83 16.28 -4.15
CA THR A 19 -2.38 16.98 -3.02
C THR A 19 -1.98 16.28 -1.75
N VAL A 20 -2.28 16.94 -0.65
CA VAL A 20 -2.12 16.31 0.65
C VAL A 20 -2.91 15.01 0.68
N SER A 21 -4.04 15.00 0.00
CA SER A 21 -4.87 13.84 -0.07
C SER A 21 -4.13 12.65 -0.71
N ASP A 22 -3.44 12.91 -1.82
CA ASP A 22 -2.67 11.84 -2.47
C ASP A 22 -1.56 11.33 -1.58
N TRP A 23 -0.92 12.22 -0.86
CA TRP A 23 0.13 11.84 0.07
C TRP A 23 -0.43 10.94 1.17
N ILE A 24 -1.58 11.29 1.70
CA ILE A 24 -2.22 10.50 2.73
C ILE A 24 -2.58 9.11 2.19
N TRP A 25 -3.12 9.04 0.97
CA TRP A 25 -3.45 7.76 0.38
C TRP A 25 -2.22 6.89 0.17
N MET A 26 -1.10 7.48 -0.22
CA MET A 26 0.13 6.73 -0.35
C MET A 26 0.60 6.18 0.99
N ARG A 27 0.48 6.95 2.04
CA ARG A 27 0.86 6.46 3.36
C ARG A 27 -0.03 5.30 3.78
N ARG A 28 -1.31 5.38 3.46
CA ARG A 28 -2.23 4.31 3.78
C ARG A 28 -1.91 3.06 2.96
N LEU A 29 -1.53 3.23 1.71
CA LEU A 29 -1.14 2.10 0.89
C LEU A 29 0.12 1.43 1.43
N GLU A 30 1.08 2.20 1.86
CA GLU A 30 2.29 1.63 2.45
C GLU A 30 1.99 0.85 3.71
N LYS A 31 1.08 1.37 4.52
CA LYS A 31 0.68 0.64 5.71
C LYS A 31 0.00 -0.66 5.34
N SER A 32 -0.87 -0.62 4.33
CA SER A 32 -1.55 -1.84 3.91
C SER A 32 -0.57 -2.88 3.41
N ARG A 33 0.48 -2.45 2.71
CA ARG A 33 1.47 -3.39 2.23
C ARG A 33 2.20 -4.05 3.40
N ARG A 34 2.54 -3.29 4.41
CA ARG A 34 3.16 -3.86 5.59
C ARG A 34 2.22 -4.82 6.30
N ASP A 35 0.95 -4.46 6.40
CA ASP A 35 -0.02 -5.32 7.05
C ASP A 35 -0.23 -6.61 6.29
N LEU A 36 -0.22 -6.55 4.97
CA LEU A 36 -0.36 -7.75 4.16
C LEU A 36 0.78 -8.73 4.39
N ALA A 37 1.94 -8.22 4.75
CA ALA A 37 3.10 -9.06 5.00
C ALA A 37 3.25 -9.43 6.47
N ASP A 38 2.43 -8.88 7.34
CA ASP A 38 2.56 -9.07 8.77
C ASP A 38 2.01 -10.44 9.17
N PRO A 39 2.82 -11.30 9.75
CA PRO A 39 2.32 -12.62 10.18
C PRO A 39 1.19 -12.52 11.19
N LEU A 40 1.14 -11.46 11.96
CA LEU A 40 0.09 -11.28 12.94
C LEU A 40 -1.24 -11.01 12.29
N ARG A 41 -1.23 -10.62 11.03
CA ARG A 41 -2.44 -10.36 10.28
C ARG A 41 -2.68 -11.39 9.19
N ALA A 42 -2.04 -12.52 9.28
CA ALA A 42 -2.13 -13.53 8.23
C ALA A 42 -3.56 -14.02 8.02
N ARG A 43 -4.38 -13.96 9.05
CA ARG A 43 -5.76 -14.41 8.94
C ARG A 43 -6.72 -13.34 8.50
N ASP A 44 -6.28 -12.10 8.51
CA ASP A 44 -7.13 -11.02 8.05
C ASP A 44 -7.27 -11.09 6.55
N SER A 45 -8.47 -10.86 6.06
CA SER A 45 -8.64 -10.79 4.61
C SER A 45 -8.04 -9.50 4.10
N ILE A 46 -7.78 -9.47 2.82
CA ILE A 46 -7.25 -8.25 2.20
C ILE A 46 -8.23 -7.11 2.37
N ALA A 47 -9.52 -7.42 2.27
CA ALA A 47 -10.54 -6.39 2.45
C ALA A 47 -10.53 -5.84 3.88
N GLN A 48 -10.31 -6.69 4.86
CA GLN A 48 -10.23 -6.23 6.24
C GLN A 48 -9.03 -5.31 6.45
N ILE A 49 -7.92 -5.68 5.85
CA ILE A 49 -6.72 -4.84 5.94
C ILE A 49 -6.96 -3.50 5.25
N ALA A 50 -7.59 -3.52 4.09
CA ALA A 50 -7.88 -2.28 3.37
C ALA A 50 -8.78 -1.38 4.20
N LEU A 51 -9.80 -1.94 4.81
CA LEU A 51 -10.70 -1.16 5.66
C LEU A 51 -9.95 -0.55 6.83
N ALA A 52 -9.09 -1.33 7.46
CA ALA A 52 -8.31 -0.84 8.59
C ALA A 52 -7.38 0.29 8.19
N CYS A 53 -7.00 0.33 6.93
CA CYS A 53 -6.13 1.39 6.43
C CYS A 53 -6.90 2.58 5.88
N GLY A 54 -8.22 2.54 5.96
CA GLY A 54 -9.02 3.69 5.57
C GLY A 54 -9.64 3.62 4.18
N PHE A 55 -9.57 2.47 3.53
CA PHE A 55 -10.17 2.31 2.21
C PHE A 55 -11.56 1.71 2.37
N LEU A 56 -12.56 2.42 1.90
CA LEU A 56 -13.93 1.95 2.03
C LEU A 56 -14.38 1.09 0.85
N ASP A 57 -13.67 1.19 -0.27
CA ASP A 57 -14.02 0.48 -1.48
C ASP A 57 -12.85 -0.41 -1.87
N PHE A 58 -13.08 -1.71 -1.88
CA PHE A 58 -12.02 -2.65 -2.18
C PHE A 58 -11.50 -2.49 -3.60
N GLY A 59 -12.39 -2.21 -4.56
CA GLY A 59 -11.95 -1.99 -5.93
C GLY A 59 -11.03 -0.80 -6.06
N HIS A 60 -11.36 0.27 -5.36
CA HIS A 60 -10.53 1.46 -5.34
C HIS A 60 -9.18 1.16 -4.70
N PHE A 61 -9.18 0.44 -3.59
CA PHE A 61 -7.95 0.04 -2.93
C PHE A 61 -7.07 -0.79 -3.85
N SER A 62 -7.65 -1.78 -4.46
CA SER A 62 -6.89 -2.70 -5.32
C SER A 62 -6.26 -1.96 -6.49
N ARG A 63 -7.01 -1.06 -7.10
CA ARG A 63 -6.50 -0.31 -8.24
C ARG A 63 -5.36 0.61 -7.82
N ARG A 64 -5.55 1.34 -6.73
CA ARG A 64 -4.51 2.24 -6.29
C ARG A 64 -3.27 1.48 -5.80
N TYR A 65 -3.48 0.34 -5.20
CA TYR A 65 -2.37 -0.49 -4.77
C TYR A 65 -1.53 -0.93 -5.98
N LYS A 66 -2.20 -1.40 -7.02
CA LYS A 66 -1.50 -1.84 -8.21
C LYS A 66 -0.76 -0.68 -8.88
N GLU A 67 -1.37 0.49 -8.91
CA GLU A 67 -0.71 1.65 -9.50
C GLU A 67 0.53 2.04 -8.71
N ALA A 68 0.48 1.92 -7.39
CA ALA A 68 1.59 2.34 -6.56
C ALA A 68 2.72 1.32 -6.52
N PHE A 69 2.38 0.04 -6.52
CA PHE A 69 3.37 -1.00 -6.29
C PHE A 69 3.56 -1.96 -7.44
N GLY A 70 2.82 -1.80 -8.50
CA GLY A 70 3.00 -2.59 -9.71
C GLY A 70 2.26 -3.90 -9.76
N VAL A 71 1.74 -4.38 -8.64
CA VAL A 71 0.97 -5.62 -8.60
C VAL A 71 -0.22 -5.44 -7.68
N PRO A 72 -1.30 -6.19 -7.92
CA PRO A 72 -2.46 -6.11 -7.03
C PRO A 72 -2.13 -6.68 -5.65
N PRO A 73 -2.86 -6.27 -4.63
CA PRO A 73 -2.58 -6.76 -3.27
C PRO A 73 -2.73 -8.26 -3.14
N ARG A 74 -3.66 -8.84 -3.87
CA ARG A 74 -3.84 -10.29 -3.84
C ARG A 74 -2.59 -11.00 -4.34
N GLN A 75 -2.04 -10.52 -5.44
CA GLN A 75 -0.86 -11.13 -6.01
C GLN A 75 0.35 -10.96 -5.10
N TYR A 76 0.47 -9.81 -4.49
CA TYR A 76 1.54 -9.57 -3.55
C TYR A 76 1.47 -10.56 -2.39
N ARG A 77 0.27 -10.73 -1.82
CA ARG A 77 0.10 -11.62 -0.69
C ARG A 77 0.34 -13.07 -1.07
N ALA A 78 -0.13 -13.45 -2.27
CA ALA A 78 0.10 -14.81 -2.75
C ALA A 78 1.58 -15.08 -2.95
N ALA A 79 2.31 -14.10 -3.46
CA ALA A 79 3.74 -14.25 -3.66
C ALA A 79 4.47 -14.40 -2.33
N LEU A 80 4.04 -13.67 -1.32
CA LEU A 80 4.65 -13.80 0.00
C LEU A 80 4.43 -15.18 0.57
N ARG A 81 3.23 -15.72 0.41
CA ARG A 81 2.94 -17.04 0.92
C ARG A 81 3.71 -18.12 0.18
N ALA A 82 3.87 -17.94 -1.13
CA ALA A 82 4.62 -18.88 -1.92
C ALA A 82 6.10 -18.83 -1.59
N ALA A 83 6.61 -17.67 -1.20
CA ALA A 83 8.00 -17.52 -0.88
C ALA A 83 8.36 -18.02 0.51
N SER A 84 7.37 -18.21 1.35
CA SER A 84 7.63 -18.68 2.70
C SER A 84 8.09 -20.12 2.67
N PRO A 85 9.13 -20.47 3.43
CA PRO A 85 9.57 -21.87 3.46
C PRO A 85 8.46 -22.75 3.99
N PRO A 86 8.30 -23.93 3.41
CA PRO A 86 7.25 -24.81 3.85
C PRO A 86 7.33 -25.16 5.30
N GLY A 87 8.46 -25.34 5.81
CA GLY A 87 8.58 -25.70 7.16
C GLY A 87 8.46 -24.58 8.13
N ASP A 88 8.32 -23.44 7.59
CA ASP A 88 8.25 -22.32 8.36
C ASP A 88 7.05 -22.24 9.11
N GLY A 89 6.88 -22.11 9.98
CA GLY A 89 5.67 -22.10 10.59
C GLY A 89 5.32 -23.38 11.01
N HIS A 90 6.10 -24.14 10.79
CA HIS A 90 5.78 -25.32 11.20
C HIS A 90 6.59 -25.57 12.00
#